data_abb899b70c660b504851e2ade235f013
#
_entry.id   abb899b70c660b504851e2ade235f013
#
_cell.length_a   1.000
_cell.length_b   1.000
_cell.length_c   1.000
_cell.angle_alpha   90.00
_cell.angle_beta   90.00
_cell.angle_gamma   90.00
#
_symmetry.space_group_name_H-M   'P 1'
#
loop_
_entity.id
_entity.type
_entity.pdbx_description
1 polymer ?
#
loop_
_entity_poly.entity_id
_entity_poly.type
_entity_poly.pdbx_seq_one_letter_code
_entity_poly.pdbx_strand_id
1 'polypeptide(L)'
;MPQSNPYQPVLLRTSHGAIALLTVLALVSGFWVYNTYDKRWGSFTLPKLENIQGIHGTIALTFLLTLPIFALYSFHLGYRRLLQEQSLTQLKQIGTPVWWISIHHFTNTLMLLTATFAALTGRMMKEEWLPAGEVYHQWYLAHLVAWMCVLISLALHLLLGAKVGGVPLLVSMFNWRRRNEDTRHSWFRGIRINHSNLTIKIIEVIVIGGIIMAFILPTFSS
;
A
#
# COMPACT_ATOMS: atom_id res chain seq x y z
N MET A 1 31.78 -0.19 16.08
CA MET A 1 31.70 -0.68 14.69
C MET A 1 30.74 0.23 13.94
N PRO A 2 31.07 0.78 12.76
CA PRO A 2 30.12 1.59 12.01
C PRO A 2 28.96 0.67 11.62
N GLN A 3 27.74 0.99 12.02
CA GLN A 3 26.54 0.31 11.55
C GLN A 3 26.49 0.47 10.05
N SER A 4 26.74 -0.63 9.32
CA SER A 4 26.55 -0.63 7.87
C SER A 4 25.10 -0.29 7.59
N ASN A 5 24.85 0.79 6.83
CA ASN A 5 23.50 1.13 6.40
C ASN A 5 22.86 -0.11 5.78
N PRO A 6 21.67 -0.53 6.24
CA PRO A 6 21.01 -1.71 5.73
C PRO A 6 20.83 -1.58 4.21
N TYR A 7 21.33 -2.60 3.48
CA TYR A 7 21.21 -2.62 2.03
C TYR A 7 19.80 -3.03 1.61
N GLN A 8 19.21 -2.23 0.72
CA GLN A 8 17.95 -2.55 0.06
C GLN A 8 18.18 -2.60 -1.45
N PRO A 9 17.75 -3.69 -2.14
CA PRO A 9 17.89 -3.80 -3.59
C PRO A 9 17.27 -2.62 -4.35
N VAL A 10 17.89 -2.20 -5.46
CA VAL A 10 17.38 -1.06 -6.27
C VAL A 10 15.94 -1.28 -6.70
N LEU A 11 15.59 -2.49 -7.14
CA LEU A 11 14.22 -2.81 -7.55
C LEU A 11 13.21 -2.60 -6.42
N LEU A 12 13.56 -2.95 -5.17
CA LEU A 12 12.71 -2.66 -4.02
C LEU A 12 12.57 -1.16 -3.81
N ARG A 13 13.69 -0.43 -3.78
CA ARG A 13 13.67 1.01 -3.50
C ARG A 13 12.86 1.78 -4.54
N THR A 14 13.02 1.44 -5.83
CA THR A 14 12.29 2.11 -6.91
C THR A 14 10.81 1.76 -6.93
N SER A 15 10.45 0.49 -6.85
CA SER A 15 9.03 0.07 -6.84
C SER A 15 8.31 0.52 -5.57
N HIS A 16 8.96 0.39 -4.41
CA HIS A 16 8.42 0.89 -3.15
C HIS A 16 8.30 2.42 -3.15
N GLY A 17 9.32 3.13 -3.63
CA GLY A 17 9.28 4.60 -3.72
C GLY A 17 8.17 5.10 -4.63
N ALA A 18 7.95 4.46 -5.78
CA ALA A 18 6.86 4.80 -6.69
C ALA A 18 5.49 4.57 -6.03
N ILE A 19 5.26 3.39 -5.46
CA ILE A 19 3.98 3.08 -4.81
C ILE A 19 3.74 3.94 -3.56
N ALA A 20 4.79 4.24 -2.79
CA ALA A 20 4.70 5.11 -1.61
C ALA A 20 4.31 6.54 -1.99
N LEU A 21 4.94 7.10 -3.03
CA LEU A 21 4.58 8.43 -3.55
C LEU A 21 3.13 8.46 -4.00
N LEU A 22 2.71 7.49 -4.80
CA LEU A 22 1.32 7.40 -5.28
C LEU A 22 0.32 7.19 -4.14
N THR A 23 0.68 6.42 -3.10
CA THR A 23 -0.16 6.27 -1.90
C THR A 23 -0.36 7.60 -1.19
N VAL A 24 0.70 8.35 -0.95
CA VAL A 24 0.61 9.67 -0.29
C VAL A 24 -0.22 10.64 -1.13
N LEU A 25 0.04 10.70 -2.45
CA LEU A 25 -0.72 11.55 -3.35
C LEU A 25 -2.21 11.17 -3.39
N ALA A 26 -2.53 9.86 -3.40
CA ALA A 26 -3.89 9.37 -3.36
C ALA A 26 -4.59 9.70 -2.02
N LEU A 27 -3.89 9.57 -0.89
CA LEU A 27 -4.42 9.96 0.41
C LEU A 27 -4.73 11.44 0.49
N VAL A 28 -3.80 12.29 0.06
CA VAL A 28 -3.97 13.76 0.09
C VAL A 28 -5.06 14.20 -0.88
N SER A 29 -5.04 13.76 -2.12
CA SER A 29 -6.07 14.11 -3.11
C SER A 29 -7.44 13.55 -2.74
N GLY A 30 -7.51 12.33 -2.18
CA GLY A 30 -8.75 11.72 -1.68
C GLY A 30 -9.35 12.51 -0.52
N PHE A 31 -8.51 12.95 0.43
CA PHE A 31 -8.96 13.87 1.49
C PHE A 31 -9.51 15.17 0.91
N TRP A 32 -8.90 15.71 -0.13
CA TRP A 32 -9.37 16.93 -0.79
C TRP A 32 -10.72 16.73 -1.48
N VAL A 33 -10.92 15.58 -2.17
CA VAL A 33 -12.24 15.21 -2.72
C VAL A 33 -13.28 15.13 -1.62
N TYR A 34 -13.01 14.41 -0.52
CA TYR A 34 -13.87 14.34 0.66
C TYR A 34 -14.22 15.75 1.19
N ASN A 35 -13.21 16.60 1.37
CA ASN A 35 -13.38 17.96 1.89
C ASN A 35 -14.19 18.87 0.94
N THR A 36 -14.24 18.53 -0.34
CA THR A 36 -15.02 19.29 -1.33
C THR A 36 -16.48 18.86 -1.35
N TYR A 37 -16.75 17.55 -1.36
CA TYR A 37 -18.08 17.02 -1.66
C TYR A 37 -18.85 16.47 -0.45
N ASP A 38 -18.19 15.86 0.53
CA ASP A 38 -18.86 15.14 1.63
C ASP A 38 -18.90 15.93 2.94
N LYS A 39 -17.77 16.22 3.54
CA LYS A 39 -17.61 17.00 4.79
C LYS A 39 -18.29 16.42 6.04
N ARG A 40 -18.83 15.20 6.03
CA ARG A 40 -19.63 14.62 7.13
C ARG A 40 -18.91 14.57 8.49
N TRP A 41 -17.58 14.49 8.50
CA TRP A 41 -16.75 14.48 9.71
C TRP A 41 -16.04 15.82 9.96
N GLY A 42 -16.49 16.87 9.29
CA GLY A 42 -15.88 18.20 9.33
C GLY A 42 -15.17 18.57 8.03
N SER A 43 -14.76 19.82 7.93
CA SER A 43 -14.09 20.37 6.76
C SER A 43 -13.01 21.36 7.15
N PHE A 44 -12.02 21.49 6.29
CA PHE A 44 -10.97 22.51 6.39
C PHE A 44 -11.14 23.53 5.28
N THR A 45 -10.70 24.77 5.53
CA THR A 45 -10.63 25.80 4.49
C THR A 45 -9.48 25.49 3.55
N LEU A 46 -9.77 24.76 2.47
CA LEU A 46 -8.80 24.43 1.42
C LEU A 46 -9.10 25.26 0.16
N PRO A 47 -8.07 25.59 -0.66
CA PRO A 47 -8.28 26.19 -1.96
C PRO A 47 -9.22 25.34 -2.82
N LYS A 48 -10.12 26.00 -3.56
CA LYS A 48 -10.99 25.30 -4.50
C LYS A 48 -10.18 24.87 -5.72
N LEU A 49 -10.13 23.55 -5.98
CA LEU A 49 -9.57 22.96 -7.18
C LEU A 49 -10.73 22.48 -8.06
N GLU A 50 -10.87 23.06 -9.25
CA GLU A 50 -12.01 22.81 -10.14
C GLU A 50 -12.15 21.34 -10.54
N ASN A 51 -11.03 20.63 -10.70
CA ASN A 51 -11.03 19.22 -11.12
C ASN A 51 -10.32 18.29 -10.12
N ILE A 52 -10.57 18.48 -8.82
CA ILE A 52 -9.89 17.65 -7.79
C ILE A 52 -10.23 16.17 -7.92
N GLN A 53 -11.46 15.84 -8.34
CA GLN A 53 -11.90 14.46 -8.54
C GLN A 53 -11.15 13.80 -9.71
N GLY A 54 -10.98 14.50 -10.84
CA GLY A 54 -10.18 14.00 -11.98
C GLY A 54 -8.70 13.85 -11.62
N ILE A 55 -8.13 14.76 -10.83
CA ILE A 55 -6.76 14.65 -10.32
C ILE A 55 -6.61 13.38 -9.46
N HIS A 56 -7.54 13.18 -8.51
CA HIS A 56 -7.54 11.98 -7.68
C HIS A 56 -7.70 10.70 -8.51
N GLY A 57 -8.61 10.69 -9.48
CA GLY A 57 -8.83 9.57 -10.38
C GLY A 57 -7.58 9.21 -11.20
N THR A 58 -6.85 10.21 -11.70
CA THR A 58 -5.60 10.00 -12.44
C THR A 58 -4.50 9.39 -11.56
N ILE A 59 -4.34 9.90 -10.34
CA ILE A 59 -3.40 9.36 -9.35
C ILE A 59 -3.79 7.92 -9.01
N ALA A 60 -5.07 7.66 -8.73
CA ALA A 60 -5.59 6.36 -8.36
C ALA A 60 -5.43 5.33 -9.51
N LEU A 61 -5.66 5.73 -10.77
CA LEU A 61 -5.43 4.88 -11.93
C LEU A 61 -3.95 4.54 -12.08
N THR A 62 -3.06 5.52 -11.94
CA THR A 62 -1.61 5.29 -11.99
C THR A 62 -1.16 4.35 -10.87
N PHE A 63 -1.73 4.51 -9.66
CA PHE A 63 -1.53 3.60 -8.55
C PHE A 63 -1.98 2.18 -8.90
N LEU A 64 -3.20 2.00 -9.43
CA LEU A 64 -3.73 0.70 -9.84
C LEU A 64 -2.85 0.02 -10.90
N LEU A 65 -2.31 0.77 -11.88
CA LEU A 65 -1.42 0.23 -12.90
C LEU A 65 -0.04 -0.20 -12.36
N THR A 66 0.43 0.44 -11.28
CA THR A 66 1.71 0.09 -10.65
C THR A 66 1.58 -0.98 -9.57
N LEU A 67 0.41 -1.13 -8.97
CA LEU A 67 0.14 -2.05 -7.86
C LEU A 67 0.44 -3.53 -8.20
N PRO A 68 0.10 -4.08 -9.40
CA PRO A 68 0.42 -5.46 -9.74
C PRO A 68 1.93 -5.76 -9.70
N ILE A 69 2.75 -4.84 -10.21
CA ILE A 69 4.20 -4.97 -10.24
C ILE A 69 4.75 -5.02 -8.81
N PHE A 70 4.26 -4.13 -7.95
CA PHE A 70 4.66 -4.09 -6.55
C PHE A 70 4.17 -5.32 -5.76
N ALA A 71 2.95 -5.79 -6.02
CA ALA A 71 2.39 -6.99 -5.40
C ALA A 71 3.20 -8.24 -5.78
N LEU A 72 3.49 -8.45 -7.06
CA LEU A 72 4.32 -9.56 -7.53
C LEU A 72 5.72 -9.50 -6.91
N TYR A 73 6.33 -8.31 -6.87
CA TYR A 73 7.59 -8.14 -6.17
C TYR A 73 7.49 -8.54 -4.69
N SER A 74 6.46 -8.08 -4.00
CA SER A 74 6.27 -8.32 -2.57
C SER A 74 6.10 -9.80 -2.25
N PHE A 75 5.36 -10.55 -3.07
CA PHE A 75 5.14 -11.99 -2.86
C PHE A 75 6.32 -12.86 -3.27
N HIS A 76 7.02 -12.54 -4.36
CA HIS A 76 8.05 -13.44 -4.90
C HIS A 76 9.47 -13.09 -4.46
N LEU A 77 9.76 -11.83 -4.17
CA LEU A 77 11.08 -11.36 -3.73
C LEU A 77 11.07 -10.83 -2.29
N GLY A 78 10.01 -10.11 -1.92
CA GLY A 78 9.85 -9.42 -0.63
C GLY A 78 9.12 -10.22 0.45
N TYR A 79 8.69 -11.45 0.18
CA TYR A 79 7.77 -12.25 1.02
C TYR A 79 8.17 -12.36 2.49
N ARG A 80 9.48 -12.31 2.79
CA ARG A 80 10.00 -12.35 4.17
C ARG A 80 9.58 -11.13 5.01
N ARG A 81 9.10 -10.06 4.38
CA ARG A 81 8.62 -8.84 5.03
C ARG A 81 7.11 -8.84 5.24
N LEU A 82 6.42 -9.86 4.71
CA LEU A 82 4.99 -10.06 4.89
C LEU A 82 4.70 -11.02 6.05
N LEU A 83 3.46 -11.03 6.48
CA LEU A 83 2.97 -11.91 7.53
C LEU A 83 3.14 -13.38 7.14
N GLN A 84 3.74 -14.15 8.03
CA GLN A 84 3.98 -15.59 7.89
C GLN A 84 3.36 -16.33 9.08
N GLU A 85 3.21 -17.65 8.98
CA GLU A 85 2.69 -18.49 10.07
C GLU A 85 3.49 -18.31 11.36
N GLN A 86 4.82 -18.22 11.26
CA GLN A 86 5.67 -17.95 12.41
C GLN A 86 5.40 -16.60 13.04
N SER A 87 5.09 -15.58 12.24
CA SER A 87 4.76 -14.24 12.75
C SER A 87 3.49 -14.28 13.59
N LEU A 88 2.49 -15.12 13.23
CA LEU A 88 1.26 -15.26 14.01
C LEU A 88 1.52 -15.84 15.42
N THR A 89 2.40 -16.83 15.53
CA THR A 89 2.77 -17.40 16.85
C THR A 89 3.61 -16.41 17.68
N GLN A 90 4.47 -15.64 17.02
CA GLN A 90 5.32 -14.64 17.64
C GLN A 90 4.55 -13.41 18.14
N LEU A 91 3.37 -13.11 17.59
CA LEU A 91 2.48 -12.06 18.10
C LEU A 91 2.00 -12.31 19.53
N LYS A 92 2.10 -13.54 20.06
CA LYS A 92 1.80 -13.86 21.45
C LYS A 92 2.90 -13.42 22.43
N GLN A 93 4.11 -13.12 21.96
CA GLN A 93 5.28 -12.77 22.77
C GLN A 93 5.38 -11.24 22.99
N ILE A 94 4.34 -10.64 23.54
CA ILE A 94 4.18 -9.19 23.66
C ILE A 94 5.41 -8.53 24.28
N GLY A 95 5.87 -7.41 23.67
CA GLY A 95 6.97 -6.59 24.17
C GLY A 95 8.38 -7.08 23.79
N THR A 96 8.52 -8.29 23.26
CA THR A 96 9.83 -8.81 22.82
C THR A 96 10.26 -8.20 21.47
N PRO A 97 11.57 -8.21 21.12
CA PRO A 97 12.01 -7.77 19.78
C PRO A 97 11.31 -8.51 18.63
N VAL A 98 11.03 -9.81 18.82
CA VAL A 98 10.37 -10.65 17.82
C VAL A 98 8.90 -10.24 17.61
N TRP A 99 8.21 -9.83 18.67
CA TRP A 99 6.87 -9.28 18.60
C TRP A 99 6.80 -8.01 17.75
N TRP A 100 7.74 -7.06 17.93
CA TRP A 100 7.80 -5.84 17.14
C TRP A 100 8.01 -6.12 15.65
N ILE A 101 8.89 -7.07 15.32
CA ILE A 101 9.12 -7.51 13.95
C ILE A 101 7.84 -8.12 13.36
N SER A 102 7.13 -8.95 14.13
CA SER A 102 5.91 -9.62 13.68
C SER A 102 4.75 -8.65 13.45
N ILE A 103 4.59 -7.64 14.31
CA ILE A 103 3.62 -6.56 14.08
C ILE A 103 4.00 -5.74 12.83
N HIS A 104 5.28 -5.49 12.59
CA HIS A 104 5.73 -4.80 11.37
C HIS A 104 5.38 -5.62 10.12
N HIS A 105 5.59 -6.95 10.13
CA HIS A 105 5.18 -7.82 9.03
C HIS A 105 3.65 -7.82 8.84
N PHE A 106 2.89 -7.85 9.94
CA PHE A 106 1.43 -7.71 9.89
C PHE A 106 1.01 -6.38 9.24
N THR A 107 1.62 -5.28 9.64
CA THR A 107 1.31 -3.95 9.10
C THR A 107 1.67 -3.83 7.62
N ASN A 108 2.79 -4.40 7.19
CA ASN A 108 3.16 -4.45 5.76
C ASN A 108 2.11 -5.20 4.93
N THR A 109 1.61 -6.31 5.47
CA THR A 109 0.55 -7.09 4.83
C THR A 109 -0.76 -6.33 4.81
N LEU A 110 -1.12 -5.69 5.93
CA LEU A 110 -2.31 -4.86 6.04
C LEU A 110 -2.31 -3.70 5.04
N MET A 111 -1.16 -3.01 4.88
CA MET A 111 -0.98 -1.97 3.85
C MET A 111 -1.32 -2.50 2.45
N LEU A 112 -0.81 -3.67 2.09
CA LEU A 112 -1.04 -4.26 0.77
C LEU A 112 -2.52 -4.64 0.56
N LEU A 113 -3.15 -5.22 1.57
CA LEU A 113 -4.57 -5.58 1.54
C LEU A 113 -5.49 -4.35 1.46
N THR A 114 -5.25 -3.35 2.32
CA THR A 114 -6.07 -2.13 2.35
C THR A 114 -5.89 -1.28 1.10
N ALA A 115 -4.67 -1.21 0.55
CA ALA A 115 -4.39 -0.54 -0.71
C ALA A 115 -5.10 -1.21 -1.90
N THR A 116 -5.12 -2.56 -1.93
CA THR A 116 -5.87 -3.32 -2.94
C THR A 116 -7.37 -3.08 -2.80
N PHE A 117 -7.89 -3.09 -1.58
CA PHE A 117 -9.30 -2.81 -1.31
C PHE A 117 -9.69 -1.37 -1.69
N ALA A 118 -8.82 -0.38 -1.41
CA ALA A 118 -9.04 1.00 -1.82
C ALA A 118 -9.06 1.14 -3.36
N ALA A 119 -8.14 0.46 -4.06
CA ALA A 119 -8.14 0.44 -5.52
C ALA A 119 -9.41 -0.18 -6.09
N LEU A 120 -9.86 -1.33 -5.54
CA LEU A 120 -11.08 -2.00 -5.96
C LEU A 120 -12.31 -1.12 -5.75
N THR A 121 -12.51 -0.60 -4.54
CA THR A 121 -13.68 0.23 -4.21
C THR A 121 -13.70 1.54 -5.00
N GLY A 122 -12.53 2.17 -5.21
CA GLY A 122 -12.43 3.37 -6.04
C GLY A 122 -12.80 3.13 -7.50
N ARG A 123 -12.47 1.95 -8.05
CA ARG A 123 -12.85 1.57 -9.42
C ARG A 123 -14.34 1.29 -9.62
N MET A 124 -15.05 0.98 -8.53
CA MET A 124 -16.51 0.78 -8.55
C MET A 124 -17.32 2.08 -8.42
N MET A 125 -16.66 3.22 -8.21
CA MET A 125 -17.32 4.52 -8.10
C MET A 125 -17.55 5.14 -9.48
N LYS A 126 -18.69 5.81 -9.68
CA LYS A 126 -18.97 6.64 -10.84
C LYS A 126 -18.65 8.11 -10.57
N GLU A 127 -18.19 8.80 -11.60
CA GLU A 127 -17.74 10.21 -11.47
C GLU A 127 -18.88 11.16 -11.08
N GLU A 128 -20.09 10.88 -11.55
CA GLU A 128 -21.27 11.71 -11.28
C GLU A 128 -21.79 11.64 -9.83
N TRP A 129 -21.49 10.59 -9.06
CA TRP A 129 -22.10 10.38 -7.74
C TRP A 129 -21.79 11.50 -6.75
N LEU A 130 -20.53 11.89 -6.61
CA LEU A 130 -20.14 12.91 -5.64
C LEU A 130 -20.65 14.31 -6.01
N PRO A 131 -20.55 14.77 -7.27
CA PRO A 131 -21.18 16.02 -7.69
C PRO A 131 -22.70 16.02 -7.56
N ALA A 132 -23.36 14.87 -7.74
CA ALA A 132 -24.81 14.71 -7.55
C ALA A 132 -25.23 14.62 -6.06
N GLY A 133 -24.28 14.56 -5.14
CA GLY A 133 -24.56 14.46 -3.69
C GLY A 133 -24.85 13.05 -3.21
N GLU A 134 -24.53 12.01 -4.00
CA GLU A 134 -24.73 10.59 -3.64
C GLU A 134 -23.66 10.09 -2.64
N VAL A 135 -23.45 10.84 -1.56
CA VAL A 135 -22.42 10.54 -0.56
C VAL A 135 -22.75 9.35 0.34
N TYR A 136 -23.92 8.75 0.22
CA TYR A 136 -24.35 7.55 0.96
C TYR A 136 -24.28 6.27 0.13
N HIS A 137 -23.81 6.34 -1.12
CA HIS A 137 -23.64 5.17 -1.94
C HIS A 137 -22.66 4.18 -1.30
N GLN A 138 -22.99 2.89 -1.28
CA GLN A 138 -22.23 1.87 -0.55
C GLN A 138 -20.77 1.74 -1.02
N TRP A 139 -20.48 1.91 -2.31
CA TRP A 139 -19.11 1.87 -2.83
C TRP A 139 -18.30 3.08 -2.36
N TYR A 140 -18.91 4.26 -2.28
CA TYR A 140 -18.26 5.43 -1.72
C TYR A 140 -17.95 5.25 -0.23
N LEU A 141 -18.91 4.73 0.56
CA LEU A 141 -18.69 4.44 1.97
C LEU A 141 -17.57 3.40 2.17
N ALA A 142 -17.59 2.34 1.38
CA ALA A 142 -16.52 1.32 1.39
C ALA A 142 -15.15 1.93 1.05
N HIS A 143 -15.12 2.87 0.08
CA HIS A 143 -13.88 3.57 -0.30
C HIS A 143 -13.39 4.51 0.82
N LEU A 144 -14.29 5.21 1.52
CA LEU A 144 -13.91 6.00 2.71
C LEU A 144 -13.31 5.14 3.82
N VAL A 145 -13.91 3.97 4.10
CA VAL A 145 -13.37 3.01 5.08
C VAL A 145 -11.99 2.53 4.62
N ALA A 146 -11.84 2.17 3.34
CA ALA A 146 -10.56 1.77 2.77
C ALA A 146 -9.51 2.89 2.91
N TRP A 147 -9.87 4.14 2.61
CA TRP A 147 -9.00 5.31 2.77
C TRP A 147 -8.51 5.45 4.22
N MET A 148 -9.41 5.35 5.21
CA MET A 148 -9.06 5.39 6.64
C MET A 148 -8.11 4.23 7.02
N CYS A 149 -8.40 3.03 6.54
CA CYS A 149 -7.55 1.87 6.79
C CYS A 149 -6.14 2.03 6.18
N VAL A 150 -6.03 2.59 4.98
CA VAL A 150 -4.73 2.90 4.35
C VAL A 150 -3.97 3.94 5.16
N LEU A 151 -4.64 5.01 5.61
CA LEU A 151 -4.03 6.07 6.41
C LEU A 151 -3.46 5.52 7.75
N ILE A 152 -4.27 4.73 8.47
CA ILE A 152 -3.86 4.11 9.75
C ILE A 152 -2.72 3.12 9.50
N SER A 153 -2.83 2.28 8.46
CA SER A 153 -1.79 1.31 8.13
C SER A 153 -0.48 1.98 7.74
N LEU A 154 -0.54 3.10 7.02
CA LEU A 154 0.65 3.89 6.66
C LEU A 154 1.32 4.47 7.91
N ALA A 155 0.55 5.06 8.82
CA ALA A 155 1.08 5.58 10.08
C ALA A 155 1.78 4.48 10.90
N LEU A 156 1.12 3.32 11.03
CA LEU A 156 1.70 2.16 11.72
C LEU A 156 2.94 1.63 10.99
N HIS A 157 2.92 1.55 9.67
CA HIS A 157 4.07 1.12 8.86
C HIS A 157 5.31 1.99 9.11
N LEU A 158 5.14 3.30 9.12
CA LEU A 158 6.23 4.24 9.37
C LEU A 158 6.74 4.15 10.83
N LEU A 159 5.83 4.13 11.80
CA LEU A 159 6.19 4.04 13.22
C LEU A 159 6.91 2.73 13.55
N LEU A 160 6.38 1.60 13.06
CA LEU A 160 6.99 0.29 13.27
C LEU A 160 8.30 0.12 12.49
N GLY A 161 8.37 0.68 11.27
CA GLY A 161 9.63 0.75 10.52
C GLY A 161 10.72 1.49 11.29
N ALA A 162 10.37 2.63 11.91
CA ALA A 162 11.27 3.37 12.79
C ALA A 162 11.64 2.58 14.06
N LYS A 163 10.66 1.87 14.66
CA LYS A 163 10.89 1.07 15.88
C LYS A 163 11.78 -0.15 15.64
N VAL A 164 11.59 -0.86 14.54
CA VAL A 164 12.28 -2.12 14.23
C VAL A 164 13.67 -1.88 13.62
N GLY A 165 13.79 -0.93 12.71
CA GLY A 165 15.02 -0.70 11.95
C GLY A 165 15.68 0.66 12.17
N GLY A 166 15.04 1.53 12.96
CA GLY A 166 15.52 2.88 13.22
C GLY A 166 15.49 3.78 11.97
N VAL A 167 15.97 5.01 12.14
CA VAL A 167 16.13 5.99 11.06
C VAL A 167 16.98 5.45 9.91
N PRO A 168 18.06 4.66 10.11
CA PRO A 168 18.84 4.11 9.01
C PRO A 168 18.02 3.21 8.06
N LEU A 169 17.04 2.45 8.57
CA LEU A 169 16.17 1.63 7.71
C LEU A 169 15.27 2.50 6.85
N LEU A 170 14.64 3.52 7.43
CA LEU A 170 13.79 4.45 6.69
C LEU A 170 14.58 5.18 5.61
N VAL A 171 15.74 5.75 5.95
CA VAL A 171 16.59 6.48 5.02
C VAL A 171 17.14 5.57 3.91
N SER A 172 17.37 4.26 4.21
CA SER A 172 17.87 3.31 3.22
C SER A 172 16.92 3.12 2.04
N MET A 173 15.61 3.33 2.24
CA MET A 173 14.60 3.26 1.16
C MET A 173 14.66 4.47 0.20
N PHE A 174 15.16 5.61 0.67
CA PHE A 174 15.33 6.84 -0.13
C PHE A 174 16.74 7.02 -0.67
N ASN A 175 17.66 6.10 -0.40
CA ASN A 175 19.04 6.19 -0.87
C ASN A 175 19.16 5.70 -2.32
N TRP A 176 19.26 6.63 -3.26
CA TRP A 176 19.37 6.37 -4.71
C TRP A 176 20.77 5.96 -5.19
N ARG A 177 21.77 5.88 -4.31
CA ARG A 177 23.13 5.45 -4.70
C ARG A 177 23.09 3.99 -5.15
N ARG A 178 23.56 3.75 -6.37
CA ARG A 178 23.81 2.38 -6.89
C ARG A 178 25.04 1.80 -6.20
N ARG A 179 24.95 0.57 -5.76
CA ARG A 179 26.09 -0.23 -5.31
C ARG A 179 26.53 -1.16 -6.43
N ASN A 180 27.78 -1.63 -6.40
CA ASN A 180 28.30 -2.59 -7.38
C ASN A 180 27.49 -3.91 -7.44
N GLU A 181 26.75 -4.21 -6.39
CA GLU A 181 25.87 -5.37 -6.26
C GLU A 181 24.53 -5.19 -7.00
N ASP A 182 24.17 -3.95 -7.38
CA ASP A 182 22.94 -3.60 -8.10
C ASP A 182 23.03 -3.88 -9.61
N THR A 183 23.49 -5.07 -9.99
CA THR A 183 23.51 -5.51 -11.39
C THR A 183 22.11 -5.96 -11.82
N ARG A 184 21.79 -5.84 -13.13
CA ARG A 184 20.49 -6.32 -13.67
C ARG A 184 20.27 -7.81 -13.38
N HIS A 185 21.33 -8.60 -13.31
CA HIS A 185 21.28 -10.03 -12.98
C HIS A 185 20.87 -10.27 -11.51
N SER A 186 21.14 -9.34 -10.60
CA SER A 186 20.74 -9.45 -9.19
C SER A 186 19.26 -9.15 -8.93
N TRP A 187 18.56 -8.49 -9.87
CA TRP A 187 17.17 -8.06 -9.68
C TRP A 187 16.20 -9.23 -9.47
N PHE A 188 16.45 -10.33 -10.16
CA PHE A 188 15.61 -11.53 -10.11
C PHE A 188 16.24 -12.67 -9.29
N ARG A 189 17.36 -12.40 -8.62
CA ARG A 189 18.03 -13.37 -7.79
C ARG A 189 17.19 -13.67 -6.55
N GLY A 190 16.76 -14.92 -6.41
CA GLY A 190 15.94 -15.35 -5.25
C GLY A 190 14.45 -15.31 -5.46
N ILE A 191 13.96 -15.16 -6.70
CA ILE A 191 12.53 -15.33 -7.01
C ILE A 191 12.08 -16.70 -6.52
N ARG A 192 11.02 -16.72 -5.69
CA ARG A 192 10.31 -17.93 -5.30
C ARG A 192 8.91 -17.87 -5.86
N ILE A 193 8.63 -18.77 -6.81
CA ILE A 193 7.30 -18.89 -7.45
C ILE A 193 6.35 -19.73 -6.58
N ASN A 194 6.89 -20.67 -5.81
CA ASN A 194 6.09 -21.52 -4.95
C ASN A 194 6.53 -21.37 -3.48
N HIS A 195 5.63 -20.81 -2.65
CA HIS A 195 5.82 -20.71 -1.22
C HIS A 195 5.22 -21.92 -0.52
N SER A 196 5.96 -22.50 0.42
CA SER A 196 5.43 -23.54 1.32
C SER A 196 4.46 -22.96 2.37
N ASN A 197 4.49 -21.66 2.60
CA ASN A 197 3.72 -20.97 3.62
C ASN A 197 2.29 -20.68 3.13
N LEU A 198 1.29 -21.33 3.74
CA LEU A 198 -0.11 -21.20 3.38
C LEU A 198 -0.64 -19.78 3.57
N THR A 199 -0.23 -19.10 4.65
CA THR A 199 -0.64 -17.72 4.94
C THR A 199 -0.28 -16.78 3.77
N ILE A 200 0.95 -16.88 3.25
CA ILE A 200 1.39 -16.06 2.11
C ILE A 200 0.57 -16.39 0.86
N LYS A 201 0.31 -17.66 0.57
CA LYS A 201 -0.52 -18.06 -0.58
C LYS A 201 -1.93 -17.47 -0.51
N ILE A 202 -2.55 -17.52 0.66
CA ILE A 202 -3.91 -16.96 0.86
C ILE A 202 -3.88 -15.45 0.62
N ILE A 203 -2.93 -14.75 1.20
CA ILE A 203 -2.79 -13.28 1.05
C ILE A 203 -2.53 -12.93 -0.42
N GLU A 204 -1.66 -13.68 -1.10
CA GLU A 204 -1.35 -13.49 -2.52
C GLU A 204 -2.61 -13.65 -3.39
N VAL A 205 -3.40 -14.70 -3.17
CA VAL A 205 -4.67 -14.94 -3.89
C VAL A 205 -5.66 -13.80 -3.66
N ILE A 206 -5.79 -13.32 -2.42
CA ILE A 206 -6.69 -12.20 -2.09
C ILE A 206 -6.24 -10.92 -2.79
N VAL A 207 -4.95 -10.60 -2.74
CA VAL A 207 -4.41 -9.36 -3.33
C VAL A 207 -4.47 -9.41 -4.85
N ILE A 208 -3.96 -10.48 -5.46
CA ILE A 208 -3.96 -10.61 -6.92
C ILE A 208 -5.40 -10.71 -7.45
N GLY A 209 -6.26 -11.49 -6.78
CA GLY A 209 -7.68 -11.57 -7.10
C GLY A 209 -8.38 -10.19 -7.00
N GLY A 210 -8.12 -9.43 -5.93
CA GLY A 210 -8.65 -8.08 -5.76
C GLY A 210 -8.17 -7.10 -6.85
N ILE A 211 -6.90 -7.20 -7.25
CA ILE A 211 -6.35 -6.41 -8.36
C ILE A 211 -7.05 -6.78 -9.67
N ILE A 212 -7.18 -8.06 -9.98
CA ILE A 212 -7.88 -8.53 -11.20
C ILE A 212 -9.33 -8.04 -11.19
N MET A 213 -10.02 -8.17 -10.06
CA MET A 213 -11.39 -7.66 -9.92
C MET A 213 -11.48 -6.15 -10.16
N ALA A 214 -10.52 -5.34 -9.68
CA ALA A 214 -10.48 -3.90 -9.92
C ALA A 214 -10.33 -3.53 -11.41
N PHE A 215 -9.75 -4.41 -12.23
CA PHE A 215 -9.70 -4.23 -13.69
C PHE A 215 -10.99 -4.68 -14.39
N ILE A 216 -11.61 -5.77 -13.94
CA ILE A 216 -12.68 -6.46 -14.65
C ILE A 216 -14.07 -5.95 -14.24
N LEU A 217 -14.36 -5.78 -12.94
CA LEU A 217 -15.71 -5.46 -12.44
C LEU A 217 -16.31 -4.17 -13.03
N PRO A 218 -15.55 -3.08 -13.22
CA PRO A 218 -16.13 -1.86 -13.79
C PRO A 218 -16.68 -2.03 -15.21
N THR A 219 -16.20 -3.05 -15.96
CA THR A 219 -16.70 -3.33 -17.31
C THR A 219 -18.10 -3.95 -17.33
N PHE A 220 -18.56 -4.47 -16.18
CA PHE A 220 -19.89 -5.06 -16.02
C PHE A 220 -20.88 -4.16 -15.28
N SER A 221 -20.40 -3.04 -14.70
CA SER A 221 -21.22 -2.11 -13.90
C SER A 221 -21.57 -0.81 -14.62
N SER A 222 -21.20 -0.73 -15.92
CA SER A 222 -21.52 0.40 -16.82
C SER A 222 -22.97 0.38 -17.26
#